data_eea9de059dbda88707f3dd24b76e466d
#
_entry.id   eea9de059dbda88707f3dd24b76e466d
#
_cell.length_a   1.000
_cell.length_b   1.000
_cell.length_c   1.000
_cell.angle_alpha   90.00
_cell.angle_beta   90.00
_cell.angle_gamma   90.00
#
_symmetry.space_group_name_H-M   'P 1'
#
loop_
_entity.id
_entity.type
_entity.pdbx_description
1 polymer ?
#
loop_
_entity_poly.entity_id
_entity_poly.type
_entity_poly.pdbx_seq_one_letter_code
_entity_poly.pdbx_strand_id
1 'polypeptide(L)'
;MQVRTDQLQLLFRQSFPAPFGSVGAAMALSWLQLDLGNRSVIAPWLVTLCLAAMVRLVLFWDYNHRLTEHRAVARWEGVYWATLVFTSGVWGIGAFLLTSSNSLLSQVITLFFAIGMAGSAISAYSAYRYMPLIAVGLVLLPTTLWLLIQPSTEQRLLALTSLAFCAFVVRATRELSGALQSLLRLRRELEVQHGIASNAARTDDLTGLNNRRAFNEQADTIFLYTRRYGVPLCALLLDIDHFKQINDTHGHAAGDKVLQAVVRQIKSTLREADLCGRLGGEEFGVLLAGTNMHEAVQIAEKIRLAVQAIEESVNDATLQVTISVGVAEADSACADVSTLLAQADAAMYHAKSNGRNQVHGSSAHAPQAAACH
;
A
#
# COMPACT_ATOMS: atom_id res chain seq x y z
N MET A 1 -7.55 -2.48 12.88
CA MET A 1 -7.07 -3.73 12.27
C MET A 1 -5.87 -3.49 11.36
N GLN A 2 -5.91 -2.55 10.45
CA GLN A 2 -4.82 -2.16 9.55
C GLN A 2 -3.48 -1.84 10.24
N VAL A 3 -3.49 -1.08 11.37
CA VAL A 3 -2.24 -0.76 12.11
C VAL A 3 -1.47 -2.01 12.55
N ARG A 4 -2.18 -3.06 12.99
CA ARG A 4 -1.55 -4.33 13.36
C ARG A 4 -0.97 -5.06 12.15
N THR A 5 -1.63 -4.95 11.00
CA THR A 5 -1.12 -5.53 9.76
C THR A 5 0.18 -4.84 9.31
N ASP A 6 0.21 -3.50 9.35
CA ASP A 6 1.38 -2.70 8.98
C ASP A 6 2.56 -2.97 9.94
N GLN A 7 2.28 -3.06 11.25
CA GLN A 7 3.30 -3.43 12.25
C GLN A 7 3.86 -4.84 12.01
N LEU A 8 3.00 -5.80 11.66
CA LEU A 8 3.41 -7.16 11.39
C LEU A 8 4.26 -7.24 10.11
N GLN A 9 3.87 -6.55 9.03
CA GLN A 9 4.67 -6.47 7.81
C GLN A 9 6.04 -5.85 8.06
N LEU A 10 6.08 -4.76 8.83
CA LEU A 10 7.33 -4.11 9.21
C LEU A 10 8.22 -5.05 10.02
N LEU A 11 7.64 -5.79 10.98
CA LEU A 11 8.36 -6.78 11.79
C LEU A 11 9.02 -7.86 10.91
N PHE A 12 8.25 -8.48 10.00
CA PHE A 12 8.79 -9.49 9.10
C PHE A 12 9.91 -8.94 8.22
N ARG A 13 9.75 -7.73 7.68
CA ARG A 13 10.76 -7.08 6.84
C ARG A 13 12.04 -6.76 7.61
N GLN A 14 11.93 -6.19 8.80
CA GLN A 14 13.08 -5.79 9.62
C GLN A 14 13.84 -6.98 10.18
N SER A 15 13.14 -8.05 10.55
CA SER A 15 13.73 -9.20 11.23
C SER A 15 14.22 -10.31 10.28
N PHE A 16 14.03 -10.17 8.97
CA PHE A 16 14.51 -11.17 7.99
C PHE A 16 16.01 -11.48 8.08
N PRO A 17 16.92 -10.50 8.31
CA PRO A 17 18.35 -10.81 8.47
C PRO A 17 18.72 -11.48 9.79
N ALA A 18 17.85 -11.41 10.81
CA ALA A 18 18.18 -11.86 12.16
C ALA A 18 18.57 -13.36 12.29
N PRO A 19 17.89 -14.33 11.62
CA PRO A 19 18.30 -15.74 11.64
C PRO A 19 19.72 -15.96 11.13
N PHE A 20 20.13 -15.28 10.07
CA PHE A 20 21.48 -15.39 9.49
C PHE A 20 22.54 -14.82 10.42
N GLY A 21 22.30 -13.62 10.97
CA GLY A 21 23.19 -13.01 11.95
C GLY A 21 23.32 -13.86 13.23
N SER A 22 22.20 -14.44 13.67
CA SER A 22 22.18 -15.33 14.84
C SER A 22 23.04 -16.57 14.65
N VAL A 23 22.88 -17.28 13.54
CA VAL A 23 23.67 -18.48 13.23
C VAL A 23 25.15 -18.12 13.01
N GLY A 24 25.45 -17.06 12.27
CA GLY A 24 26.81 -16.60 12.04
C GLY A 24 27.55 -16.24 13.34
N ALA A 25 26.88 -15.50 14.24
CA ALA A 25 27.44 -15.17 15.54
C ALA A 25 27.66 -16.45 16.43
N ALA A 26 26.70 -17.39 16.37
CA ALA A 26 26.84 -18.66 17.09
C ALA A 26 27.99 -19.52 16.58
N MET A 27 28.20 -19.58 15.25
CA MET A 27 29.34 -20.28 14.66
C MET A 27 30.66 -19.64 15.05
N ALA A 28 30.77 -18.30 15.00
CA ALA A 28 31.97 -17.60 15.44
C ALA A 28 32.28 -17.81 16.93
N LEU A 29 31.26 -17.70 17.79
CA LEU A 29 31.40 -17.97 19.21
C LEU A 29 31.82 -19.43 19.45
N SER A 30 31.18 -20.38 18.74
CA SER A 30 31.53 -21.81 18.85
C SER A 30 32.99 -22.07 18.52
N TRP A 31 33.48 -21.48 17.43
CA TRP A 31 34.86 -21.62 17.02
C TRP A 31 35.83 -21.12 18.10
N LEU A 32 35.61 -19.92 18.63
CA LEU A 32 36.43 -19.33 19.67
C LEU A 32 36.41 -20.13 20.99
N GLN A 33 35.34 -20.89 21.24
CA GLN A 33 35.14 -21.70 22.45
C GLN A 33 35.65 -23.16 22.33
N LEU A 34 35.99 -23.63 21.10
CA LEU A 34 36.43 -25.03 20.89
C LEU A 34 37.69 -25.37 21.68
N ASP A 35 38.64 -24.45 21.77
CA ASP A 35 39.93 -24.65 22.49
C ASP A 35 39.82 -24.43 24.00
N LEU A 36 38.68 -23.87 24.46
CA LEU A 36 38.41 -23.57 25.86
C LEU A 36 37.68 -24.71 26.60
N GLY A 37 37.49 -25.87 25.95
CA GLY A 37 37.03 -27.12 26.62
C GLY A 37 35.51 -27.33 26.60
N ASN A 38 34.73 -26.51 25.90
CA ASN A 38 33.25 -26.51 25.93
C ASN A 38 32.58 -27.39 24.82
N ARG A 39 33.32 -28.38 24.28
CA ARG A 39 32.87 -29.17 23.10
C ARG A 39 31.54 -29.88 23.28
N SER A 40 31.23 -30.36 24.48
CA SER A 40 29.98 -31.10 24.78
C SER A 40 28.73 -30.21 24.71
N VAL A 41 28.87 -28.91 24.96
CA VAL A 41 27.79 -27.93 24.95
C VAL A 41 27.59 -27.32 23.54
N ILE A 42 28.70 -27.07 22.83
CA ILE A 42 28.68 -26.34 21.53
C ILE A 42 27.85 -27.07 20.49
N ALA A 43 28.07 -28.37 20.28
CA ALA A 43 27.44 -29.10 19.20
C ALA A 43 25.89 -29.15 19.31
N PRO A 44 25.30 -29.58 20.46
CA PRO A 44 23.84 -29.59 20.57
C PRO A 44 23.22 -28.20 20.56
N TRP A 45 23.90 -27.19 21.12
CA TRP A 45 23.45 -25.83 21.11
C TRP A 45 23.39 -25.23 19.67
N LEU A 46 24.47 -25.42 18.90
CA LEU A 46 24.55 -24.92 17.51
C LEU A 46 23.53 -25.62 16.63
N VAL A 47 23.34 -26.94 16.74
CA VAL A 47 22.32 -27.68 16.00
C VAL A 47 20.92 -27.15 16.32
N THR A 48 20.61 -26.90 17.59
CA THR A 48 19.32 -26.39 18.03
C THR A 48 19.06 -24.97 17.43
N LEU A 49 20.08 -24.10 17.43
CA LEU A 49 20.00 -22.77 16.83
C LEU A 49 19.81 -22.82 15.31
N CYS A 50 20.50 -23.70 14.60
CA CYS A 50 20.32 -23.87 13.16
C CYS A 50 18.91 -24.36 12.83
N LEU A 51 18.36 -25.31 13.60
CA LEU A 51 16.98 -25.76 13.45
C LEU A 51 15.97 -24.63 13.72
N ALA A 52 16.18 -23.85 14.78
CA ALA A 52 15.34 -22.69 15.10
C ALA A 52 15.40 -21.62 13.99
N ALA A 53 16.57 -21.36 13.43
CA ALA A 53 16.73 -20.44 12.31
C ALA A 53 16.01 -20.94 11.05
N MET A 54 16.12 -22.25 10.77
CA MET A 54 15.41 -22.87 9.63
C MET A 54 13.89 -22.74 9.77
N VAL A 55 13.35 -23.03 10.95
CA VAL A 55 11.91 -22.84 11.23
C VAL A 55 11.49 -21.38 10.99
N ARG A 56 12.29 -20.40 11.41
CA ARG A 56 12.00 -18.99 11.16
C ARG A 56 12.06 -18.64 9.69
N LEU A 57 13.02 -19.16 8.92
CA LEU A 57 13.09 -18.92 7.47
C LEU A 57 11.88 -19.50 6.74
N VAL A 58 11.43 -20.71 7.11
CA VAL A 58 10.21 -21.31 6.58
C VAL A 58 8.99 -20.42 6.92
N LEU A 59 8.93 -19.88 8.12
CA LEU A 59 7.87 -18.98 8.55
C LEU A 59 7.86 -17.67 7.75
N PHE A 60 9.02 -17.09 7.43
CA PHE A 60 9.15 -15.93 6.55
C PHE A 60 8.67 -16.25 5.13
N TRP A 61 9.06 -17.40 4.61
CA TRP A 61 8.65 -17.84 3.29
C TRP A 61 7.12 -18.05 3.19
N ASP A 62 6.53 -18.76 4.17
CA ASP A 62 5.09 -19.02 4.21
C ASP A 62 4.29 -17.71 4.37
N TYR A 63 4.72 -16.78 5.24
CA TYR A 63 4.12 -15.47 5.40
C TYR A 63 4.11 -14.68 4.09
N ASN A 64 5.21 -14.67 3.35
CA ASN A 64 5.33 -13.92 2.09
C ASN A 64 4.46 -14.49 0.96
N HIS A 65 4.15 -15.79 0.99
CA HIS A 65 3.33 -16.45 -0.03
C HIS A 65 1.83 -16.41 0.27
N ARG A 66 1.41 -16.23 1.55
CA ARG A 66 -0.01 -16.25 1.96
C ARG A 66 -0.59 -14.87 2.29
N LEU A 67 -0.09 -13.82 1.71
CA LEU A 67 -0.44 -12.41 2.01
C LEU A 67 -1.92 -12.01 1.85
N THR A 68 -2.82 -12.91 1.47
CA THR A 68 -4.20 -12.60 1.04
C THR A 68 -5.29 -12.71 2.12
N GLU A 69 -5.01 -13.19 3.33
CA GLU A 69 -6.05 -13.36 4.35
C GLU A 69 -5.89 -12.45 5.57
N HIS A 70 -6.64 -11.36 5.60
CA HIS A 70 -6.73 -10.43 6.74
C HIS A 70 -7.16 -11.07 8.09
N ARG A 71 -7.68 -12.28 8.09
CA ARG A 71 -8.13 -13.00 9.31
C ARG A 71 -7.00 -13.66 10.09
N ALA A 72 -5.81 -13.76 9.55
CA ALA A 72 -4.72 -14.54 10.13
C ALA A 72 -3.72 -13.71 10.96
N VAL A 73 -3.85 -12.38 11.11
CA VAL A 73 -2.85 -11.50 11.76
C VAL A 73 -2.51 -11.96 13.18
N ALA A 74 -3.52 -12.26 14.01
CA ALA A 74 -3.29 -12.70 15.39
C ALA A 74 -2.55 -14.04 15.48
N ARG A 75 -2.80 -14.96 14.54
CA ARG A 75 -2.12 -16.25 14.45
C ARG A 75 -0.65 -16.06 14.07
N TRP A 76 -0.36 -15.24 13.06
CA TRP A 76 1.00 -14.95 12.64
C TRP A 76 1.81 -14.25 13.72
N GLU A 77 1.20 -13.31 14.44
CA GLU A 77 1.78 -12.63 15.58
C GLU A 77 2.14 -13.64 16.68
N GLY A 78 1.22 -14.55 17.05
CA GLY A 78 1.46 -15.59 18.06
C GLY A 78 2.58 -16.56 17.69
N VAL A 79 2.62 -17.04 16.45
CA VAL A 79 3.68 -17.91 15.96
C VAL A 79 5.03 -17.21 15.96
N TYR A 80 5.04 -15.94 15.55
CA TYR A 80 6.26 -15.12 15.57
C TYR A 80 6.80 -14.97 17.00
N TRP A 81 5.93 -14.66 17.98
CA TRP A 81 6.27 -14.57 19.39
C TRP A 81 6.89 -15.87 19.91
N ALA A 82 6.27 -17.01 19.61
CA ALA A 82 6.77 -18.32 20.04
C ALA A 82 8.18 -18.60 19.51
N THR A 83 8.44 -18.32 18.23
CA THR A 83 9.77 -18.53 17.63
C THR A 83 10.81 -17.54 18.16
N LEU A 84 10.43 -16.30 18.48
CA LEU A 84 11.31 -15.31 19.10
C LEU A 84 11.75 -15.77 20.49
N VAL A 85 10.79 -16.14 21.35
CA VAL A 85 11.05 -16.59 22.72
C VAL A 85 11.93 -17.85 22.70
N PHE A 86 11.61 -18.81 21.82
CA PHE A 86 12.38 -20.02 21.67
C PHE A 86 13.85 -19.74 21.27
N THR A 87 14.05 -18.97 20.19
CA THR A 87 15.40 -18.66 19.68
C THR A 87 16.21 -17.86 20.68
N SER A 88 15.61 -16.86 21.33
CA SER A 88 16.28 -16.04 22.35
C SER A 88 16.59 -16.86 23.61
N GLY A 89 15.69 -17.77 23.98
CA GLY A 89 15.92 -18.71 25.10
C GLY A 89 17.09 -19.69 24.85
N VAL A 90 17.16 -20.25 23.63
CA VAL A 90 18.28 -21.12 23.22
C VAL A 90 19.60 -20.35 23.25
N TRP A 91 19.62 -19.08 22.81
CA TRP A 91 20.80 -18.21 22.94
C TRP A 91 21.20 -18.00 24.42
N GLY A 92 20.23 -17.66 25.27
CA GLY A 92 20.50 -17.41 26.69
C GLY A 92 21.00 -18.64 27.45
N ILE A 93 20.40 -19.82 27.20
CA ILE A 93 20.83 -21.09 27.79
C ILE A 93 22.26 -21.44 27.31
N GLY A 94 22.52 -21.29 25.99
CA GLY A 94 23.86 -21.57 25.48
C GLY A 94 24.92 -20.61 26.02
N ALA A 95 24.62 -19.31 26.06
CA ALA A 95 25.50 -18.32 26.67
C ALA A 95 25.76 -18.61 28.15
N PHE A 96 24.74 -18.98 28.89
CA PHE A 96 24.89 -19.39 30.29
C PHE A 96 25.80 -20.61 30.46
N LEU A 97 25.57 -21.67 29.69
CA LEU A 97 26.36 -22.92 29.79
C LEU A 97 27.82 -22.69 29.38
N LEU A 98 28.09 -21.87 28.39
CA LEU A 98 29.44 -21.50 27.96
C LEU A 98 30.14 -20.59 28.98
N THR A 99 29.40 -19.69 29.64
CA THR A 99 29.92 -18.79 30.68
C THR A 99 30.21 -19.53 32.00
N SER A 100 29.48 -20.60 32.29
CA SER A 100 29.67 -21.40 33.53
C SER A 100 31.04 -22.10 33.60
N SER A 101 31.84 -22.09 32.53
CA SER A 101 33.24 -22.50 32.56
C SER A 101 34.08 -21.56 33.43
N ASN A 102 35.11 -22.07 34.07
CA ASN A 102 35.96 -21.34 35.02
C ASN A 102 36.93 -20.33 34.35
N SER A 103 36.93 -20.22 33.04
CA SER A 103 37.83 -19.32 32.28
C SER A 103 37.20 -17.92 32.12
N LEU A 104 37.87 -16.90 32.70
CA LEU A 104 37.47 -15.50 32.53
C LEU A 104 37.42 -15.10 31.05
N LEU A 105 38.36 -15.59 30.22
CA LEU A 105 38.38 -15.31 28.78
C LEU A 105 37.12 -15.86 28.10
N SER A 106 36.70 -17.08 28.42
CA SER A 106 35.46 -17.67 27.92
C SER A 106 34.24 -16.82 28.29
N GLN A 107 34.18 -16.32 29.51
CA GLN A 107 33.08 -15.47 30.02
C GLN A 107 33.00 -14.14 29.27
N VAL A 108 34.14 -13.48 29.06
CA VAL A 108 34.23 -12.22 28.33
C VAL A 108 33.79 -12.38 26.86
N ILE A 109 34.32 -13.42 26.18
CA ILE A 109 33.97 -13.71 24.79
C ILE A 109 32.47 -13.99 24.66
N THR A 110 31.94 -14.85 25.52
CA THR A 110 30.51 -15.20 25.49
C THR A 110 29.62 -13.99 25.73
N LEU A 111 29.97 -13.16 26.72
CA LEU A 111 29.19 -11.95 27.03
C LEU A 111 29.26 -10.93 25.88
N PHE A 112 30.41 -10.79 25.22
CA PHE A 112 30.55 -9.93 24.06
C PHE A 112 29.59 -10.30 22.92
N PHE A 113 29.53 -11.62 22.59
CA PHE A 113 28.59 -12.10 21.57
C PHE A 113 27.12 -11.98 22.02
N ALA A 114 26.82 -12.25 23.27
CA ALA A 114 25.48 -12.12 23.84
C ALA A 114 24.99 -10.66 23.80
N ILE A 115 25.86 -9.68 24.14
CA ILE A 115 25.57 -8.26 24.03
C ILE A 115 25.34 -7.84 22.56
N GLY A 116 26.18 -8.32 21.64
CA GLY A 116 26.01 -8.08 20.21
C GLY A 116 24.67 -8.59 19.69
N MET A 117 24.29 -9.81 20.06
CA MET A 117 22.98 -10.39 19.72
C MET A 117 21.81 -9.63 20.34
N ALA A 118 21.93 -9.25 21.62
CA ALA A 118 20.94 -8.44 22.30
C ALA A 118 20.78 -7.05 21.66
N GLY A 119 21.89 -6.42 21.24
CA GLY A 119 21.87 -5.15 20.52
C GLY A 119 21.13 -5.23 19.18
N SER A 120 21.33 -6.31 18.43
CA SER A 120 20.64 -6.53 17.14
C SER A 120 19.11 -6.67 17.30
N ALA A 121 18.64 -7.15 18.44
CA ALA A 121 17.21 -7.29 18.73
C ALA A 121 16.46 -5.95 18.79
N ILE A 122 17.13 -4.84 19.14
CA ILE A 122 16.54 -3.51 19.16
C ILE A 122 16.08 -3.12 17.77
N SER A 123 16.92 -3.30 16.76
CA SER A 123 16.59 -2.97 15.36
C SER A 123 15.61 -3.97 14.76
N ALA A 124 15.85 -5.28 14.97
CA ALA A 124 15.06 -6.33 14.33
C ALA A 124 13.60 -6.39 14.81
N TYR A 125 13.33 -6.00 16.07
CA TYR A 125 12.00 -6.14 16.69
C TYR A 125 11.37 -4.82 17.12
N SER A 126 11.88 -3.68 16.64
CA SER A 126 11.43 -2.33 17.02
C SER A 126 9.95 -2.05 16.71
N ALA A 127 9.34 -2.78 15.79
CA ALA A 127 7.92 -2.70 15.47
C ALA A 127 7.00 -2.97 16.67
N TYR A 128 7.48 -3.79 17.64
CA TYR A 128 6.75 -4.13 18.87
C TYR A 128 7.54 -3.74 20.10
N ARG A 129 6.92 -2.98 21.00
CA ARG A 129 7.57 -2.43 22.20
C ARG A 129 8.23 -3.46 23.12
N TYR A 130 7.60 -4.63 23.28
CA TYR A 130 8.04 -5.64 24.25
C TYR A 130 8.93 -6.73 23.64
N MET A 131 8.92 -6.93 22.34
CA MET A 131 9.74 -7.98 21.69
C MET A 131 11.24 -7.82 21.92
N PRO A 132 11.84 -6.62 21.73
CA PRO A 132 13.26 -6.44 22.02
C PRO A 132 13.59 -6.68 23.49
N LEU A 133 12.74 -6.22 24.40
CA LEU A 133 12.96 -6.36 25.84
C LEU A 133 12.98 -7.82 26.30
N ILE A 134 12.04 -8.62 25.79
CA ILE A 134 11.96 -10.06 26.10
C ILE A 134 13.14 -10.80 25.47
N ALA A 135 13.50 -10.49 24.22
CA ALA A 135 14.64 -11.11 23.56
C ALA A 135 15.95 -10.83 24.31
N VAL A 136 16.19 -9.56 24.67
CA VAL A 136 17.39 -9.15 25.42
C VAL A 136 17.42 -9.77 26.82
N GLY A 137 16.27 -9.77 27.50
CA GLY A 137 16.17 -10.42 28.83
C GLY A 137 16.50 -11.91 28.77
N LEU A 138 15.93 -12.65 27.82
CA LEU A 138 16.18 -14.08 27.66
C LEU A 138 17.65 -14.39 27.32
N VAL A 139 18.31 -13.54 26.53
CA VAL A 139 19.71 -13.75 26.13
C VAL A 139 20.69 -13.39 27.25
N LEU A 140 20.49 -12.26 27.95
CA LEU A 140 21.47 -11.71 28.87
C LEU A 140 21.23 -12.06 30.35
N LEU A 141 19.97 -12.07 30.82
CA LEU A 141 19.70 -12.21 32.25
C LEU A 141 20.22 -13.49 32.87
N PRO A 142 20.13 -14.71 32.25
CA PRO A 142 20.66 -15.94 32.87
C PRO A 142 22.14 -15.83 33.16
N THR A 143 22.94 -15.39 32.21
CA THR A 143 24.39 -15.22 32.35
C THR A 143 24.74 -14.09 33.34
N THR A 144 24.02 -12.95 33.25
CA THR A 144 24.26 -11.82 34.13
C THR A 144 23.99 -12.12 35.59
N LEU A 145 22.88 -12.79 35.89
CA LEU A 145 22.53 -13.19 37.26
C LEU A 145 23.56 -14.18 37.82
N TRP A 146 24.00 -15.12 37.00
CA TRP A 146 25.05 -16.06 37.44
C TRP A 146 26.38 -15.36 37.72
N LEU A 147 26.83 -14.43 36.87
CA LEU A 147 28.05 -13.65 37.08
C LEU A 147 27.96 -12.76 38.33
N LEU A 148 26.78 -12.26 38.67
CA LEU A 148 26.59 -11.39 39.83
C LEU A 148 26.82 -12.10 41.17
N ILE A 149 26.51 -13.39 41.26
CA ILE A 149 26.67 -14.18 42.47
C ILE A 149 28.09 -14.79 42.65
N GLN A 150 28.95 -14.62 41.62
CA GLN A 150 30.32 -15.12 41.71
C GLN A 150 31.18 -14.32 42.70
N PRO A 151 32.17 -14.95 43.35
CA PRO A 151 32.96 -14.26 44.35
C PRO A 151 33.98 -13.29 43.80
N SER A 152 34.39 -13.42 42.52
CA SER A 152 35.43 -12.59 41.91
C SER A 152 34.96 -11.19 41.56
N THR A 153 35.80 -10.20 41.71
CA THR A 153 35.51 -8.80 41.37
C THR A 153 35.31 -8.63 39.87
N GLU A 154 36.10 -9.31 39.04
CA GLU A 154 36.03 -9.26 37.59
C GLU A 154 34.69 -9.73 37.05
N GLN A 155 34.16 -10.82 37.57
CA GLN A 155 32.86 -11.38 37.20
C GLN A 155 31.69 -10.45 37.59
N ARG A 156 31.77 -9.83 38.78
CA ARG A 156 30.78 -8.81 39.20
C ARG A 156 30.83 -7.55 38.32
N LEU A 157 32.01 -7.11 37.89
CA LEU A 157 32.13 -6.00 36.93
C LEU A 157 31.51 -6.35 35.58
N LEU A 158 31.73 -7.57 35.07
CA LEU A 158 31.07 -8.05 33.85
C LEU A 158 29.53 -8.08 34.00
N ALA A 159 29.01 -8.52 35.16
CA ALA A 159 27.58 -8.49 35.45
C ALA A 159 27.01 -7.02 35.46
N LEU A 160 27.72 -6.10 36.11
CA LEU A 160 27.32 -4.69 36.16
C LEU A 160 27.31 -4.04 34.79
N THR A 161 28.32 -4.32 33.92
CA THR A 161 28.31 -3.82 32.52
C THR A 161 27.15 -4.38 31.71
N SER A 162 26.80 -5.68 31.90
CA SER A 162 25.64 -6.30 31.28
C SER A 162 24.32 -5.65 31.75
N LEU A 163 24.19 -5.37 33.05
CA LEU A 163 23.00 -4.66 33.58
C LEU A 163 22.89 -3.23 33.05
N ALA A 164 24.02 -2.51 32.97
CA ALA A 164 24.03 -1.17 32.36
C ALA A 164 23.58 -1.22 30.89
N PHE A 165 24.05 -2.23 30.16
CA PHE A 165 23.59 -2.45 28.78
C PHE A 165 22.08 -2.77 28.70
N CYS A 166 21.56 -3.61 29.59
CA CYS A 166 20.11 -3.87 29.66
C CYS A 166 19.31 -2.59 29.93
N ALA A 167 19.77 -1.75 30.85
CA ALA A 167 19.12 -0.45 31.11
C ALA A 167 19.15 0.47 29.86
N PHE A 168 20.29 0.53 29.16
CA PHE A 168 20.41 1.24 27.90
C PHE A 168 19.40 0.71 26.84
N VAL A 169 19.29 -0.62 26.70
CA VAL A 169 18.36 -1.24 25.76
C VAL A 169 16.91 -0.88 26.08
N VAL A 170 16.53 -0.89 27.36
CA VAL A 170 15.17 -0.49 27.79
C VAL A 170 14.88 0.94 27.36
N ARG A 171 15.82 1.86 27.57
CA ARG A 171 15.70 3.26 27.16
C ARG A 171 15.62 3.40 25.66
N ALA A 172 16.58 2.83 24.93
CA ALA A 172 16.64 2.89 23.46
C ALA A 172 15.38 2.31 22.80
N THR A 173 14.86 1.19 23.31
CA THR A 173 13.63 0.58 22.81
C THR A 173 12.42 1.49 23.03
N ARG A 174 12.31 2.16 24.18
CA ARG A 174 11.21 3.08 24.46
C ARG A 174 11.24 4.27 23.51
N GLU A 175 12.40 4.87 23.32
CA GLU A 175 12.58 6.03 22.41
C GLU A 175 12.29 5.65 20.96
N LEU A 176 12.86 4.53 20.47
CA LEU A 176 12.67 4.08 19.09
C LEU A 176 11.23 3.66 18.79
N SER A 177 10.61 2.88 19.70
CA SER A 177 9.21 2.47 19.53
C SER A 177 8.25 3.67 19.58
N GLY A 178 8.54 4.66 20.44
CA GLY A 178 7.77 5.91 20.50
C GLY A 178 7.88 6.71 19.21
N ALA A 179 9.10 6.90 18.68
CA ALA A 179 9.34 7.61 17.43
C ALA A 179 8.65 6.93 16.24
N LEU A 180 8.75 5.59 16.15
CA LEU A 180 8.11 4.82 15.09
C LEU A 180 6.57 4.94 15.13
N GLN A 181 5.97 4.84 16.32
CA GLN A 181 4.52 5.00 16.49
C GLN A 181 4.06 6.40 16.11
N SER A 182 4.82 7.43 16.49
CA SER A 182 4.53 8.82 16.13
C SER A 182 4.61 9.04 14.62
N LEU A 183 5.62 8.46 13.95
CA LEU A 183 5.78 8.53 12.50
C LEU A 183 4.59 7.88 11.76
N LEU A 184 4.17 6.69 12.21
CA LEU A 184 3.03 5.99 11.60
C LEU A 184 1.71 6.74 11.81
N ARG A 185 1.53 7.39 12.98
CA ARG A 185 0.36 8.24 13.24
C ARG A 185 0.34 9.48 12.36
N LEU A 186 1.47 10.19 12.28
CA LEU A 186 1.60 11.41 11.46
C LEU A 186 1.37 11.12 9.98
N ARG A 187 1.95 10.03 9.47
CA ARG A 187 1.72 9.60 8.09
C ARG A 187 0.23 9.38 7.81
N ARG A 188 -0.47 8.72 8.70
CA ARG A 188 -1.91 8.45 8.56
C ARG A 188 -2.75 9.73 8.64
N GLU A 189 -2.37 10.64 9.51
CA GLU A 189 -3.04 11.94 9.63
C GLU A 189 -2.87 12.76 8.34
N LEU A 190 -1.68 12.75 7.75
CA LEU A 190 -1.41 13.37 6.45
C LEU A 190 -2.22 12.70 5.32
N GLU A 191 -2.34 11.38 5.27
CA GLU A 191 -3.14 10.66 4.27
C GLU A 191 -4.63 11.03 4.39
N VAL A 192 -5.16 11.15 5.62
CA VAL A 192 -6.55 11.58 5.87
C VAL A 192 -6.76 13.04 5.48
N GLN A 193 -5.85 13.94 5.86
CA GLN A 193 -5.92 15.36 5.51
C GLN A 193 -5.84 15.57 4.00
N HIS A 194 -4.95 14.84 3.33
CA HIS A 194 -4.84 14.87 1.86
C HIS A 194 -6.12 14.37 1.19
N GLY A 195 -6.72 13.30 1.72
CA GLY A 195 -8.01 12.78 1.24
C GLY A 195 -9.16 13.78 1.42
N ILE A 196 -9.23 14.49 2.56
CA ILE A 196 -10.22 15.53 2.82
C ILE A 196 -10.01 16.72 1.89
N ALA A 197 -8.80 17.21 1.72
CA ALA A 197 -8.47 18.33 0.84
C ALA A 197 -8.78 18.00 -0.63
N SER A 198 -8.44 16.81 -1.10
CA SER A 198 -8.77 16.33 -2.45
C SER A 198 -10.28 16.19 -2.68
N ASN A 199 -11.02 15.73 -1.65
CA ASN A 199 -12.49 15.66 -1.73
C ASN A 199 -13.17 17.03 -1.61
N ALA A 200 -12.54 18.04 -1.03
CA ALA A 200 -13.04 19.39 -0.96
C ALA A 200 -12.82 20.18 -2.27
N ALA A 201 -11.83 19.79 -3.07
CA ALA A 201 -11.63 20.34 -4.40
C ALA A 201 -12.83 19.99 -5.29
N ARG A 202 -13.36 20.97 -6.05
CA ARG A 202 -14.48 20.79 -6.99
C ARG A 202 -14.00 20.54 -8.41
N THR A 203 -12.73 20.75 -8.66
CA THR A 203 -12.10 20.64 -9.98
C THR A 203 -11.09 19.51 -10.00
N ASP A 204 -10.89 18.93 -11.17
CA ASP A 204 -9.80 18.01 -11.47
C ASP A 204 -8.53 18.82 -11.74
N ASP A 205 -7.45 18.55 -10.99
CA ASP A 205 -6.21 19.34 -11.03
C ASP A 205 -5.50 19.31 -12.38
N LEU A 206 -5.64 18.23 -13.15
CA LEU A 206 -4.98 18.06 -14.43
C LEU A 206 -5.72 18.82 -15.55
N THR A 207 -7.05 18.72 -15.54
CA THR A 207 -7.90 19.17 -16.65
C THR A 207 -8.64 20.48 -16.36
N GLY A 208 -8.75 20.88 -15.09
CA GLY A 208 -9.53 22.05 -14.66
C GLY A 208 -11.03 21.95 -14.96
N LEU A 209 -11.55 20.73 -15.22
CA LEU A 209 -12.97 20.42 -15.28
C LEU A 209 -13.54 20.16 -13.90
N ASN A 210 -14.88 20.12 -13.77
CA ASN A 210 -15.47 19.55 -12.57
C ASN A 210 -14.97 18.13 -12.39
N ASN A 211 -14.58 17.77 -11.15
CA ASN A 211 -14.31 16.37 -10.81
C ASN A 211 -15.64 15.59 -10.72
N ARG A 212 -15.56 14.27 -10.64
CA ARG A 212 -16.73 13.39 -10.60
C ARG A 212 -17.77 13.81 -9.56
N ARG A 213 -17.32 14.25 -8.38
CA ARG A 213 -18.22 14.69 -7.31
C ARG A 213 -18.95 15.97 -7.67
N ALA A 214 -18.22 17.00 -8.08
CA ALA A 214 -18.80 18.30 -8.46
C ALA A 214 -19.70 18.18 -9.67
N PHE A 215 -19.36 17.32 -10.63
CA PHE A 215 -20.20 17.00 -11.78
C PHE A 215 -21.54 16.41 -11.32
N ASN A 216 -21.54 15.36 -10.48
CA ASN A 216 -22.76 14.71 -10.02
C ASN A 216 -23.66 15.65 -9.21
N GLU A 217 -23.10 16.46 -8.29
CA GLU A 217 -23.84 17.44 -7.50
C GLU A 217 -24.56 18.49 -8.39
N GLN A 218 -23.90 18.96 -9.43
CA GLN A 218 -24.49 19.91 -10.39
C GLN A 218 -25.47 19.24 -11.34
N ALA A 219 -25.17 18.03 -11.77
CA ALA A 219 -26.01 17.23 -12.65
C ALA A 219 -27.39 16.94 -12.02
N ASP A 220 -27.41 16.57 -10.73
CA ASP A 220 -28.67 16.39 -9.98
C ASP A 220 -29.51 17.68 -9.97
N THR A 221 -28.87 18.83 -9.77
CA THR A 221 -29.54 20.12 -9.75
C THR A 221 -30.14 20.45 -11.13
N ILE A 222 -29.38 20.24 -12.21
CA ILE A 222 -29.82 20.46 -13.58
C ILE A 222 -30.97 19.53 -13.94
N PHE A 223 -30.87 18.24 -13.59
CA PHE A 223 -31.90 17.25 -13.84
C PHE A 223 -33.24 17.62 -13.18
N LEU A 224 -33.22 18.00 -11.90
CA LEU A 224 -34.42 18.44 -11.19
C LEU A 224 -35.05 19.68 -11.79
N TYR A 225 -34.22 20.64 -12.21
CA TYR A 225 -34.69 21.85 -12.88
C TYR A 225 -35.34 21.53 -14.22
N THR A 226 -34.66 20.79 -15.11
CA THR A 226 -35.16 20.46 -16.45
C THR A 226 -36.44 19.65 -16.40
N ARG A 227 -36.52 18.68 -15.48
CA ARG A 227 -37.72 17.88 -15.23
C ARG A 227 -38.91 18.73 -14.75
N ARG A 228 -38.65 19.69 -13.84
CA ARG A 228 -39.72 20.58 -13.31
C ARG A 228 -40.32 21.48 -14.40
N TYR A 229 -39.51 21.97 -15.32
CA TYR A 229 -39.91 22.95 -16.32
C TYR A 229 -40.16 22.32 -17.68
N GLY A 230 -40.06 21.03 -17.85
CA GLY A 230 -40.28 20.34 -19.15
C GLY A 230 -39.20 20.69 -20.18
N VAL A 231 -37.99 21.05 -19.74
CA VAL A 231 -36.88 21.39 -20.63
C VAL A 231 -36.15 20.09 -21.02
N PRO A 232 -35.85 19.83 -22.30
CA PRO A 232 -35.12 18.66 -22.73
C PRO A 232 -33.73 18.64 -22.12
N LEU A 233 -33.23 17.46 -21.76
CA LEU A 233 -31.92 17.25 -21.17
C LEU A 233 -31.25 16.06 -21.83
N CYS A 234 -30.02 16.23 -22.31
CA CYS A 234 -29.20 15.14 -22.82
C CYS A 234 -27.93 14.99 -22.00
N ALA A 235 -27.50 13.74 -21.85
CA ALA A 235 -26.20 13.39 -21.31
C ALA A 235 -25.31 12.79 -22.40
N LEU A 236 -24.02 13.18 -22.39
CA LEU A 236 -22.96 12.57 -23.18
C LEU A 236 -21.96 11.93 -22.22
N LEU A 237 -21.56 10.69 -22.52
CA LEU A 237 -20.39 10.08 -21.94
C LEU A 237 -19.35 9.86 -23.04
N LEU A 238 -18.13 10.30 -22.77
CA LEU A 238 -17.02 10.28 -23.69
C LEU A 238 -15.86 9.51 -23.07
N ASP A 239 -15.16 8.69 -23.85
CA ASP A 239 -13.99 7.95 -23.42
C ASP A 239 -12.93 7.97 -24.53
N ILE A 240 -11.66 8.17 -24.11
CA ILE A 240 -10.55 8.23 -25.06
C ILE A 240 -10.17 6.82 -25.49
N ASP A 241 -10.28 6.56 -26.79
CA ASP A 241 -9.97 5.25 -27.34
C ASP A 241 -8.48 4.91 -27.17
N HIS A 242 -8.21 3.69 -26.67
CA HIS A 242 -6.87 3.17 -26.48
C HIS A 242 -5.94 4.00 -25.57
N PHE A 243 -6.51 4.79 -24.63
CA PHE A 243 -5.73 5.67 -23.76
C PHE A 243 -4.66 4.92 -22.94
N LYS A 244 -4.99 3.72 -22.44
CA LYS A 244 -4.01 2.86 -21.75
C LYS A 244 -2.80 2.55 -22.64
N GLN A 245 -3.02 2.27 -23.92
CA GLN A 245 -1.93 1.98 -24.86
C GLN A 245 -1.03 3.21 -25.07
N ILE A 246 -1.62 4.42 -25.09
CA ILE A 246 -0.86 5.67 -25.15
C ILE A 246 0.05 5.80 -23.93
N ASN A 247 -0.49 5.57 -22.73
CA ASN A 247 0.30 5.59 -21.49
C ASN A 247 1.40 4.54 -21.47
N ASP A 248 1.08 3.31 -21.85
CA ASP A 248 2.04 2.19 -21.85
C ASP A 248 3.18 2.40 -22.86
N THR A 249 2.90 3.07 -24.00
CA THR A 249 3.89 3.30 -25.07
C THR A 249 4.70 4.59 -24.87
N HIS A 250 4.05 5.68 -24.44
CA HIS A 250 4.65 7.02 -24.43
C HIS A 250 4.81 7.60 -23.03
N GLY A 251 4.39 6.86 -21.99
CA GLY A 251 4.46 7.26 -20.59
C GLY A 251 3.29 8.16 -20.15
N HIS A 252 3.06 8.24 -18.86
CA HIS A 252 1.95 9.02 -18.25
C HIS A 252 1.98 10.50 -18.60
N ALA A 253 3.16 11.12 -18.75
CA ALA A 253 3.26 12.52 -19.13
C ALA A 253 2.70 12.80 -20.54
N ALA A 254 2.76 11.83 -21.46
CA ALA A 254 2.11 11.90 -22.76
C ALA A 254 0.59 11.78 -22.64
N GLY A 255 0.11 10.85 -21.82
CA GLY A 255 -1.32 10.72 -21.53
C GLY A 255 -1.91 11.99 -20.92
N ASP A 256 -1.20 12.65 -20.00
CA ASP A 256 -1.62 13.91 -19.40
C ASP A 256 -1.79 15.02 -20.44
N LYS A 257 -0.86 15.13 -21.40
CA LYS A 257 -0.99 16.08 -22.52
C LYS A 257 -2.20 15.77 -23.40
N VAL A 258 -2.42 14.50 -23.71
CA VAL A 258 -3.59 14.04 -24.48
C VAL A 258 -4.90 14.41 -23.76
N LEU A 259 -5.01 14.14 -22.45
CA LEU A 259 -6.16 14.53 -21.64
C LEU A 259 -6.42 16.04 -21.73
N GLN A 260 -5.39 16.84 -21.55
CA GLN A 260 -5.51 18.30 -21.66
C GLN A 260 -5.92 18.77 -23.06
N ALA A 261 -5.39 18.14 -24.12
CA ALA A 261 -5.75 18.44 -25.49
C ALA A 261 -7.22 18.10 -25.78
N VAL A 262 -7.69 16.92 -25.38
CA VAL A 262 -9.08 16.49 -25.50
C VAL A 262 -10.02 17.45 -24.79
N VAL A 263 -9.69 17.83 -23.56
CA VAL A 263 -10.50 18.79 -22.77
C VAL A 263 -10.60 20.16 -23.44
N ARG A 264 -9.53 20.65 -24.07
CA ARG A 264 -9.58 21.91 -24.85
C ARG A 264 -10.61 21.82 -25.98
N GLN A 265 -10.68 20.68 -26.69
CA GLN A 265 -11.65 20.48 -27.77
C GLN A 265 -13.09 20.35 -27.24
N ILE A 266 -13.29 19.63 -26.15
CA ILE A 266 -14.61 19.54 -25.51
C ILE A 266 -15.09 20.93 -25.09
N LYS A 267 -14.28 21.68 -24.34
CA LYS A 267 -14.64 23.05 -23.89
C LYS A 267 -14.91 24.03 -25.04
N SER A 268 -14.15 23.96 -26.12
CA SER A 268 -14.35 24.87 -27.29
C SER A 268 -15.63 24.59 -28.02
N THR A 269 -16.21 23.41 -27.90
CA THR A 269 -17.46 23.02 -28.58
C THR A 269 -18.69 23.28 -27.70
N LEU A 270 -18.54 23.26 -26.38
CA LEU A 270 -19.64 23.46 -25.43
C LEU A 270 -19.90 24.92 -25.13
N ARG A 271 -21.14 25.21 -24.72
CA ARG A 271 -21.57 26.52 -24.22
C ARG A 271 -21.13 26.68 -22.76
N GLU A 272 -21.04 27.89 -22.28
CA GLU A 272 -20.74 28.20 -20.89
C GLU A 272 -21.78 27.61 -19.91
N ALA A 273 -23.03 27.45 -20.36
CA ALA A 273 -24.09 26.86 -19.56
C ALA A 273 -24.10 25.34 -19.53
N ASP A 274 -23.32 24.67 -20.37
CA ASP A 274 -23.24 23.22 -20.43
C ASP A 274 -22.33 22.70 -19.28
N LEU A 275 -22.78 21.67 -18.59
CA LEU A 275 -21.99 21.07 -17.55
C LEU A 275 -21.00 20.06 -18.14
N CYS A 276 -19.72 20.19 -17.78
CA CYS A 276 -18.69 19.24 -18.17
C CYS A 276 -17.84 18.82 -16.96
N GLY A 277 -17.48 17.54 -16.88
CA GLY A 277 -16.65 17.00 -15.80
C GLY A 277 -15.83 15.79 -16.24
N ARG A 278 -14.75 15.53 -15.51
CA ARG A 278 -13.94 14.31 -15.62
C ARG A 278 -14.47 13.29 -14.63
N LEU A 279 -14.97 12.16 -15.13
CA LEU A 279 -15.63 11.13 -14.31
C LEU A 279 -14.69 9.99 -13.93
N GLY A 280 -13.64 9.76 -14.70
CA GLY A 280 -12.65 8.71 -14.51
C GLY A 280 -11.30 9.11 -15.06
N GLY A 281 -10.40 8.14 -15.22
CA GLY A 281 -9.06 8.37 -15.77
C GLY A 281 -9.08 9.01 -17.16
N GLU A 282 -9.88 8.46 -18.06
CA GLU A 282 -10.02 8.84 -19.48
C GLU A 282 -11.47 9.13 -19.87
N GLU A 283 -12.36 9.19 -18.87
CA GLU A 283 -13.80 9.35 -19.05
C GLU A 283 -14.27 10.77 -18.72
N PHE A 284 -15.12 11.33 -19.58
CA PHE A 284 -15.71 12.64 -19.42
C PHE A 284 -17.23 12.57 -19.51
N GLY A 285 -17.90 13.37 -18.70
CA GLY A 285 -19.35 13.55 -18.74
C GLY A 285 -19.72 14.96 -19.18
N VAL A 286 -20.79 15.07 -19.97
CA VAL A 286 -21.38 16.34 -20.37
C VAL A 286 -22.88 16.27 -20.18
N LEU A 287 -23.50 17.36 -19.67
CA LEU A 287 -24.95 17.54 -19.64
C LEU A 287 -25.34 18.79 -20.44
N LEU A 288 -26.27 18.60 -21.35
CA LEU A 288 -26.77 19.61 -22.27
C LEU A 288 -28.24 19.93 -21.94
N ALA A 289 -28.48 20.99 -21.18
CA ALA A 289 -29.83 21.45 -20.88
C ALA A 289 -30.41 22.23 -22.06
N GLY A 290 -31.69 22.04 -22.34
CA GLY A 290 -32.37 22.67 -23.47
C GLY A 290 -31.95 22.12 -24.84
N THR A 291 -31.49 20.86 -24.88
CA THR A 291 -30.95 20.20 -26.08
C THR A 291 -31.65 18.87 -26.26
N ASN A 292 -32.20 18.60 -27.41
CA ASN A 292 -32.85 17.32 -27.76
C ASN A 292 -31.81 16.31 -28.29
N MET A 293 -32.19 15.04 -28.48
CA MET A 293 -31.32 13.95 -28.93
C MET A 293 -30.62 14.31 -30.27
N HIS A 294 -31.33 14.86 -31.24
CA HIS A 294 -30.75 15.18 -32.55
C HIS A 294 -29.62 16.21 -32.42
N GLU A 295 -29.87 17.30 -31.70
CA GLU A 295 -28.89 18.35 -31.44
C GLU A 295 -27.69 17.82 -30.60
N ALA A 296 -27.98 17.00 -29.59
CA ALA A 296 -26.94 16.38 -28.73
C ALA A 296 -25.99 15.48 -29.53
N VAL A 297 -26.52 14.68 -30.48
CA VAL A 297 -25.71 13.84 -31.37
C VAL A 297 -24.84 14.75 -32.30
N GLN A 298 -25.37 15.87 -32.79
CA GLN A 298 -24.57 16.82 -33.59
C GLN A 298 -23.42 17.44 -32.76
N ILE A 299 -23.69 17.79 -31.51
CA ILE A 299 -22.65 18.32 -30.59
C ILE A 299 -21.60 17.25 -30.32
N ALA A 300 -22.03 16.01 -30.01
CA ALA A 300 -21.14 14.89 -29.77
C ALA A 300 -20.25 14.61 -31.00
N GLU A 301 -20.80 14.63 -32.20
CA GLU A 301 -20.07 14.43 -33.44
C GLU A 301 -19.06 15.57 -33.72
N LYS A 302 -19.42 16.82 -33.42
CA LYS A 302 -18.48 17.96 -33.51
C LYS A 302 -17.30 17.75 -32.52
N ILE A 303 -17.57 17.33 -31.29
CA ILE A 303 -16.50 17.02 -30.30
C ILE A 303 -15.62 15.88 -30.83
N ARG A 304 -16.22 14.80 -31.32
CA ARG A 304 -15.49 13.66 -31.87
C ARG A 304 -14.54 14.05 -32.99
N LEU A 305 -15.05 14.83 -33.96
CA LEU A 305 -14.25 15.29 -35.09
C LEU A 305 -13.15 16.27 -34.66
N ALA A 306 -13.43 17.15 -33.70
CA ALA A 306 -12.43 18.05 -33.13
C ALA A 306 -11.31 17.30 -32.40
N VAL A 307 -11.66 16.24 -31.68
CA VAL A 307 -10.66 15.38 -31.02
C VAL A 307 -9.86 14.59 -32.05
N GLN A 308 -10.49 14.01 -33.05
CA GLN A 308 -9.82 13.28 -34.13
C GLN A 308 -8.84 14.17 -34.92
N ALA A 309 -9.07 15.46 -34.96
CA ALA A 309 -8.18 16.44 -35.61
C ALA A 309 -7.00 16.90 -34.72
N ILE A 310 -6.88 16.35 -33.48
CA ILE A 310 -5.76 16.69 -32.62
C ILE A 310 -4.49 16.08 -33.20
N GLU A 311 -3.49 16.92 -33.42
CA GLU A 311 -2.09 16.53 -33.70
C GLU A 311 -1.24 16.94 -32.51
N GLU A 312 -1.15 16.06 -31.52
CA GLU A 312 -0.30 16.31 -30.35
C GLU A 312 1.09 15.70 -30.57
N SER A 313 2.12 16.54 -30.54
CA SER A 313 3.49 16.09 -30.72
C SER A 313 4.10 15.68 -29.37
N VAL A 314 4.47 14.41 -29.24
CA VAL A 314 5.09 13.86 -28.03
C VAL A 314 6.32 13.06 -28.45
N ASN A 315 7.52 13.44 -27.97
CA ASN A 315 8.78 12.74 -28.24
C ASN A 315 9.01 12.48 -29.75
N ASP A 316 8.83 13.52 -30.58
CA ASP A 316 8.97 13.47 -32.06
C ASP A 316 7.97 12.56 -32.80
N ALA A 317 6.96 12.03 -32.11
CA ALA A 317 5.85 11.32 -32.70
C ALA A 317 4.56 12.13 -32.67
N THR A 318 3.81 12.16 -33.76
CA THR A 318 2.46 12.76 -33.79
C THR A 318 1.44 11.72 -33.34
N LEU A 319 0.78 11.98 -32.22
CA LEU A 319 -0.25 11.10 -31.67
C LEU A 319 -1.61 11.48 -32.28
N GLN A 320 -2.28 10.49 -32.86
CA GLN A 320 -3.68 10.57 -33.26
C GLN A 320 -4.55 10.04 -32.13
N VAL A 321 -5.54 10.81 -31.71
CA VAL A 321 -6.45 10.47 -30.61
C VAL A 321 -7.88 10.44 -31.13
N THR A 322 -8.63 9.43 -30.76
CA THR A 322 -10.06 9.35 -31.03
C THR A 322 -10.84 9.13 -29.74
N ILE A 323 -12.15 9.40 -29.78
CA ILE A 323 -13.07 9.18 -28.68
C ILE A 323 -14.30 8.41 -29.13
N SER A 324 -14.81 7.57 -28.25
CA SER A 324 -16.13 6.95 -28.36
C SER A 324 -17.11 7.72 -27.49
N VAL A 325 -18.27 8.04 -28.04
CA VAL A 325 -19.28 8.88 -27.37
C VAL A 325 -20.63 8.18 -27.33
N GLY A 326 -21.20 8.09 -26.13
CA GLY A 326 -22.60 7.69 -25.93
C GLY A 326 -23.49 8.89 -25.60
N VAL A 327 -24.64 8.96 -26.19
CA VAL A 327 -25.62 10.05 -26.01
C VAL A 327 -26.94 9.47 -25.51
N ALA A 328 -27.51 10.05 -24.46
CA ALA A 328 -28.84 9.71 -23.96
C ALA A 328 -29.68 10.97 -23.71
N GLU A 329 -30.97 10.91 -24.00
CA GLU A 329 -31.94 11.94 -23.67
C GLU A 329 -32.82 11.50 -22.49
N ALA A 330 -33.05 12.40 -21.55
CA ALA A 330 -33.92 12.14 -20.41
C ALA A 330 -35.37 12.07 -20.90
N ASP A 331 -35.97 10.89 -20.77
CA ASP A 331 -37.39 10.66 -21.05
C ASP A 331 -38.23 10.60 -19.74
N SER A 332 -39.53 10.34 -19.88
CA SER A 332 -40.44 10.22 -18.73
C SER A 332 -40.15 9.04 -17.84
N ALA A 333 -39.44 8.00 -18.31
CA ALA A 333 -39.04 6.81 -17.56
C ALA A 333 -37.73 7.03 -16.80
N CYS A 334 -36.97 8.08 -17.13
CA CYS A 334 -35.72 8.40 -16.49
C CYS A 334 -35.99 8.96 -15.09
N ALA A 335 -35.70 8.17 -14.05
CA ALA A 335 -36.02 8.53 -12.66
C ALA A 335 -35.07 9.58 -12.07
N ASP A 336 -33.79 9.51 -12.43
CA ASP A 336 -32.70 10.32 -11.91
C ASP A 336 -31.56 10.47 -12.92
N VAL A 337 -30.60 11.32 -12.58
CA VAL A 337 -29.38 11.55 -13.37
C VAL A 337 -28.56 10.26 -13.54
N SER A 338 -28.53 9.41 -12.53
CA SER A 338 -27.77 8.16 -12.59
C SER A 338 -28.29 7.22 -13.67
N THR A 339 -29.61 7.15 -13.81
CA THR A 339 -30.27 6.41 -14.88
C THR A 339 -29.96 6.98 -16.27
N LEU A 340 -29.96 8.32 -16.41
CA LEU A 340 -29.59 8.99 -17.66
C LEU A 340 -28.14 8.72 -18.06
N LEU A 341 -27.23 8.81 -17.09
CA LEU A 341 -25.81 8.51 -17.32
C LEU A 341 -25.58 7.04 -17.65
N ALA A 342 -26.32 6.12 -17.03
CA ALA A 342 -26.23 4.69 -17.34
C ALA A 342 -26.71 4.37 -18.77
N GLN A 343 -27.72 5.08 -19.28
CA GLN A 343 -28.15 4.97 -20.70
C GLN A 343 -27.08 5.50 -21.66
N ALA A 344 -26.44 6.61 -21.32
CA ALA A 344 -25.32 7.15 -22.10
C ALA A 344 -24.10 6.19 -22.07
N ASP A 345 -23.82 5.55 -20.93
CA ASP A 345 -22.76 4.56 -20.80
C ASP A 345 -22.99 3.32 -21.69
N ALA A 346 -24.20 2.80 -21.68
CA ALA A 346 -24.59 1.70 -22.57
C ALA A 346 -24.41 2.08 -24.06
N ALA A 347 -24.78 3.30 -24.44
CA ALA A 347 -24.58 3.81 -25.81
C ALA A 347 -23.07 3.95 -26.12
N MET A 348 -22.24 4.47 -25.20
CA MET A 348 -20.80 4.56 -25.37
C MET A 348 -20.14 3.17 -25.50
N TYR A 349 -20.61 2.19 -24.73
CA TYR A 349 -20.14 0.81 -24.87
C TYR A 349 -20.44 0.24 -26.27
N HIS A 350 -21.61 0.55 -26.84
CA HIS A 350 -21.93 0.21 -28.24
C HIS A 350 -21.00 0.91 -29.24
N ALA A 351 -20.66 2.18 -29.01
CA ALA A 351 -19.66 2.87 -29.82
C ALA A 351 -18.30 2.17 -29.78
N LYS A 352 -17.83 1.79 -28.60
CA LYS A 352 -16.56 1.05 -28.43
C LYS A 352 -16.58 -0.33 -29.11
N SER A 353 -17.67 -1.09 -29.00
CA SER A 353 -17.80 -2.44 -29.57
C SER A 353 -17.94 -2.44 -31.11
N ASN A 354 -18.48 -1.38 -31.69
CA ASN A 354 -18.69 -1.24 -33.13
C ASN A 354 -17.52 -0.59 -33.89
N GLY A 355 -16.34 -0.55 -33.30
CA GLY A 355 -15.12 -0.09 -33.98
C GLY A 355 -14.55 1.22 -33.46
N ARG A 356 -15.09 1.77 -32.38
CA ARG A 356 -14.63 3.02 -31.75
C ARG A 356 -14.78 4.25 -32.64
N ASN A 357 -14.23 5.40 -32.22
CA ASN A 357 -14.24 6.65 -32.96
C ASN A 357 -15.61 7.00 -33.57
N GLN A 358 -16.66 6.90 -32.80
CA GLN A 358 -18.05 7.13 -33.26
C GLN A 358 -18.95 7.56 -32.13
N VAL A 359 -20.12 8.13 -32.52
CA VAL A 359 -21.19 8.53 -31.62
C VAL A 359 -22.34 7.55 -31.73
N HIS A 360 -22.83 7.07 -30.60
CA HIS A 360 -24.05 6.29 -30.51
C HIS A 360 -25.08 6.96 -29.63
N GLY A 361 -26.33 7.08 -30.11
CA GLY A 361 -27.47 7.53 -29.32
C GLY A 361 -28.16 6.32 -28.65
N SER A 362 -28.61 6.48 -27.40
CA SER A 362 -29.49 5.49 -26.78
C SER A 362 -30.83 5.48 -27.55
N SER A 363 -31.18 4.36 -28.17
CA SER A 363 -32.52 4.18 -28.72
C SER A 363 -33.50 4.06 -27.56
N ALA A 364 -34.39 5.03 -27.38
CA ALA A 364 -35.59 4.85 -26.58
C ALA A 364 -36.34 3.61 -27.11
N HIS A 365 -36.58 2.61 -26.26
CA HIS A 365 -37.25 1.33 -26.55
C HIS A 365 -36.47 0.26 -27.31
N ALA A 366 -35.58 -0.43 -26.59
CA ALA A 366 -35.46 -1.87 -26.77
C ALA A 366 -35.79 -2.54 -25.40
N PRO A 367 -36.81 -3.42 -25.34
CA PRO A 367 -37.06 -4.16 -24.10
C PRO A 367 -35.85 -5.03 -23.79
N GLN A 368 -35.29 -4.86 -22.59
CA GLN A 368 -34.28 -5.76 -22.06
C GLN A 368 -34.81 -7.20 -22.09
N ALA A 369 -34.32 -8.01 -23.00
CA ALA A 369 -34.43 -9.45 -22.90
C ALA A 369 -33.61 -9.87 -21.67
N ALA A 370 -34.30 -10.28 -20.63
CA ALA A 370 -33.72 -10.89 -19.43
C ALA A 370 -32.83 -12.05 -19.87
N ALA A 371 -31.51 -11.87 -19.78
CA ALA A 371 -30.55 -12.97 -19.80
C ALA A 371 -30.41 -13.51 -18.38
N CYS A 372 -31.24 -14.49 -18.03
CA CYS A 372 -30.89 -15.52 -17.07
C CYS A 372 -29.74 -16.33 -17.68
N HIS A 373 -28.54 -16.29 -17.04
CA HIS A 373 -27.69 -17.47 -16.81
C HIS A 373 -26.64 -17.13 -15.76
#